data_664a8837eb3afb199c4ec6b2fde1790d
#
_entry.id   664a8837eb3afb199c4ec6b2fde1790d
#
_cell.length_a   1.000
_cell.length_b   1.000
_cell.length_c   1.000
_cell.angle_alpha   90.00
_cell.angle_beta   90.00
_cell.angle_gamma   90.00
#
_symmetry.space_group_name_H-M   'P 1'
#
loop_
_entity.id
_entity.type
_entity.pdbx_description
1 polymer ?
#
loop_
_entity_poly.entity_id
_entity_poly.type
_entity_poly.pdbx_seq_one_letter_code
_entity_poly.pdbx_strand_id
1 'polypeptide(L)'
;MRRLIFIPLLILWAQAAVAASPTIVDGDYVAEAIARNAVVWDVRPAAAYAKGHIAGAISIGDAAKVLRDENTEDFIATDRIEKILGLAGLDPHREIIVYGSRGTWNAYFGLYTLQYFGGSNVRVYHDGIEDWTAAGRAISLEAAHLPPVALKLEINPTVTVTTKEMVARLNDPNVQIVDVRTSQEFIGEDIRAIRGGHIPGAINIPYEQNWIDPETPAKLARKQTTNNGGMSLKPAEDLKRLYSRLDPSKETIVYCQSGARSSETAGVLQQLGFTNVKVYDSSWLGYGNTLDAPANNVTFFNVGLFNSRLSALQDRVNQLEKELAEARAQKSQK
;
A
#
# COMPACT_ATOMS: atom_id res chain seq x y z
N MET A 1 13.04 -73.54 19.98
CA MET A 1 13.59 -72.29 19.41
C MET A 1 12.41 -71.36 19.07
N ARG A 2 12.08 -70.40 19.94
CA ARG A 2 11.04 -69.42 19.69
C ARG A 2 11.69 -68.19 19.02
N ARG A 3 11.27 -67.90 17.77
CA ARG A 3 11.68 -66.68 17.08
C ARG A 3 10.85 -65.50 17.56
N LEU A 4 11.48 -64.52 18.20
CA LEU A 4 10.91 -63.22 18.51
C LEU A 4 10.87 -62.37 17.21
N ILE A 5 9.69 -61.99 16.80
CA ILE A 5 9.46 -61.06 15.68
C ILE A 5 9.45 -59.66 16.30
N PHE A 6 10.47 -58.86 15.99
CA PHE A 6 10.53 -57.43 16.29
C PHE A 6 9.71 -56.68 15.21
N ILE A 7 8.60 -56.08 15.57
CA ILE A 7 7.86 -55.13 14.74
C ILE A 7 8.41 -53.75 15.07
N PRO A 8 9.03 -53.05 14.10
CA PRO A 8 9.44 -51.66 14.31
C PRO A 8 8.21 -50.76 14.39
N LEU A 9 8.04 -50.06 15.50
CA LEU A 9 7.04 -49.02 15.69
C LEU A 9 7.48 -47.80 14.89
N LEU A 10 6.86 -47.58 13.72
CA LEU A 10 7.04 -46.34 12.94
C LEU A 10 6.28 -45.22 13.66
N ILE A 11 7.03 -44.36 14.37
CA ILE A 11 6.51 -43.13 14.94
C ILE A 11 6.40 -42.14 13.79
N LEU A 12 5.18 -41.95 13.23
CA LEU A 12 4.88 -40.81 12.35
C LEU A 12 4.91 -39.52 13.16
N TRP A 13 5.95 -38.74 13.00
CA TRP A 13 5.94 -37.34 13.42
C TRP A 13 5.01 -36.58 12.47
N ALA A 14 3.79 -36.28 12.90
CA ALA A 14 2.96 -35.29 12.25
C ALA A 14 3.63 -33.93 12.46
N GLN A 15 4.34 -33.44 11.43
CA GLN A 15 4.73 -32.03 11.39
C GLN A 15 3.43 -31.23 11.29
N ALA A 16 3.00 -30.62 12.38
CA ALA A 16 2.00 -29.58 12.35
C ALA A 16 2.58 -28.46 11.47
N ALA A 17 2.00 -28.26 10.28
CA ALA A 17 2.30 -27.09 9.47
C ALA A 17 1.96 -25.88 10.33
N VAL A 18 2.96 -25.14 10.77
CA VAL A 18 2.75 -23.84 11.40
C VAL A 18 2.10 -22.98 10.32
N ALA A 19 0.83 -22.70 10.49
CA ALA A 19 0.12 -21.80 9.61
C ALA A 19 0.89 -20.47 9.59
N ALA A 20 1.24 -19.99 8.39
CA ALA A 20 1.89 -18.69 8.27
C ALA A 20 1.01 -17.65 8.96
N SER A 21 1.62 -16.82 9.81
CA SER A 21 0.87 -15.77 10.50
C SER A 21 0.23 -14.83 9.47
N PRO A 22 -1.06 -14.44 9.64
CA PRO A 22 -1.76 -13.63 8.64
C PRO A 22 -1.09 -12.27 8.47
N THR A 23 -0.99 -11.79 7.23
CA THR A 23 -0.50 -10.44 6.92
C THR A 23 -1.60 -9.39 7.15
N ILE A 24 -2.84 -9.75 6.80
CA ILE A 24 -4.02 -8.90 6.95
C ILE A 24 -4.86 -9.46 8.10
N VAL A 25 -5.24 -8.60 9.03
CA VAL A 25 -5.93 -8.97 10.27
C VAL A 25 -7.25 -8.21 10.42
N ASP A 26 -8.15 -8.77 11.21
CA ASP A 26 -9.42 -8.17 11.59
C ASP A 26 -9.34 -7.40 12.93
N GLY A 27 -10.46 -6.78 13.32
CA GLY A 27 -10.53 -5.99 14.56
C GLY A 27 -10.39 -6.83 15.83
N ASP A 28 -10.77 -8.13 15.83
CA ASP A 28 -10.58 -9.02 16.97
C ASP A 28 -9.09 -9.29 17.19
N TYR A 29 -8.37 -9.62 16.13
CA TYR A 29 -6.92 -9.78 16.20
C TYR A 29 -6.23 -8.52 16.72
N VAL A 30 -6.66 -7.32 16.25
CA VAL A 30 -6.09 -6.05 16.73
C VAL A 30 -6.31 -5.88 18.23
N ALA A 31 -7.53 -6.18 18.73
CA ALA A 31 -7.83 -6.09 20.15
C ALA A 31 -6.97 -7.05 21.00
N GLU A 32 -6.79 -8.29 20.54
CA GLU A 32 -5.90 -9.26 21.17
C GLU A 32 -4.43 -8.82 21.12
N ALA A 33 -3.99 -8.25 20.00
CA ALA A 33 -2.64 -7.72 19.83
C ALA A 33 -2.36 -6.57 20.82
N ILE A 34 -3.29 -5.66 21.00
CA ILE A 34 -3.21 -4.59 22.01
C ILE A 34 -3.06 -5.20 23.43
N ALA A 35 -3.86 -6.22 23.75
CA ALA A 35 -3.82 -6.86 25.07
C ALA A 35 -2.46 -7.54 25.38
N ARG A 36 -1.70 -7.95 24.33
CA ARG A 36 -0.32 -8.47 24.48
C ARG A 36 0.78 -7.45 24.21
N ASN A 37 0.45 -6.14 24.25
CA ASN A 37 1.36 -5.02 24.08
C ASN A 37 1.97 -4.86 22.68
N ALA A 38 1.27 -5.25 21.62
CA ALA A 38 1.63 -4.90 20.26
C ALA A 38 1.51 -3.37 20.07
N VAL A 39 2.35 -2.81 19.23
CA VAL A 39 2.25 -1.40 18.84
C VAL A 39 1.17 -1.26 17.77
N VAL A 40 0.29 -0.29 17.93
CA VAL A 40 -0.68 0.08 16.89
C VAL A 40 -0.23 1.40 16.27
N TRP A 41 -0.07 1.41 14.93
CA TRP A 41 0.38 2.57 14.18
C TRP A 41 -0.72 3.09 13.26
N ASP A 42 -1.17 4.31 13.55
CA ASP A 42 -2.11 5.06 12.71
C ASP A 42 -1.33 5.86 11.66
N VAL A 43 -1.52 5.52 10.39
CA VAL A 43 -0.82 6.16 9.26
C VAL A 43 -1.62 7.27 8.58
N ARG A 44 -2.78 7.63 9.14
CA ARG A 44 -3.62 8.70 8.60
C ARG A 44 -2.99 10.07 8.82
N PRO A 45 -3.43 11.10 8.07
CA PRO A 45 -3.05 12.48 8.36
C PRO A 45 -3.30 12.87 9.82
N ALA A 46 -2.41 13.68 10.40
CA ALA A 46 -2.50 14.10 11.82
C ALA A 46 -3.88 14.67 12.21
N ALA A 47 -4.53 15.42 11.30
CA ALA A 47 -5.87 15.93 11.53
C ALA A 47 -6.96 14.84 11.62
N ALA A 48 -6.77 13.69 10.95
CA ALA A 48 -7.68 12.55 11.07
C ALA A 48 -7.43 11.78 12.37
N TYR A 49 -6.17 11.57 12.73
CA TYR A 49 -5.78 10.97 14.02
C TYR A 49 -6.36 11.77 15.20
N ALA A 50 -6.22 13.10 15.20
CA ALA A 50 -6.72 13.97 16.26
C ALA A 50 -8.26 13.96 16.41
N LYS A 51 -9.00 13.58 15.36
CA LYS A 51 -10.47 13.43 15.41
C LYS A 51 -10.94 12.13 16.06
N GLY A 52 -10.04 11.19 16.29
CA GLY A 52 -10.28 9.90 16.90
C GLY A 52 -9.43 8.79 16.29
N HIS A 53 -8.83 8.00 17.14
CA HIS A 53 -7.93 6.89 16.76
C HIS A 53 -8.13 5.71 17.73
N ILE A 54 -7.62 4.54 17.36
CA ILE A 54 -7.62 3.36 18.24
C ILE A 54 -6.84 3.73 19.51
N ALA A 55 -7.41 3.49 20.68
CA ALA A 55 -6.80 3.85 21.95
C ALA A 55 -5.38 3.25 22.08
N GLY A 56 -4.39 4.09 22.38
CA GLY A 56 -2.99 3.71 22.47
C GLY A 56 -2.24 3.66 21.12
N ALA A 57 -2.92 3.89 19.99
CA ALA A 57 -2.25 3.97 18.71
C ALA A 57 -1.39 5.24 18.63
N ILE A 58 -0.19 5.09 18.06
CA ILE A 58 0.73 6.20 17.80
C ILE A 58 0.62 6.66 16.34
N SER A 59 1.03 7.89 16.04
CA SER A 59 1.04 8.42 14.69
C SER A 59 2.26 9.29 14.44
N ILE A 60 2.79 9.25 13.23
CA ILE A 60 3.75 10.20 12.68
C ILE A 60 3.11 11.13 11.65
N GLY A 61 1.77 11.10 11.54
CA GLY A 61 1.00 11.73 10.48
C GLY A 61 0.90 10.84 9.24
N ASP A 62 0.66 11.44 8.06
CA ASP A 62 0.60 10.72 6.79
C ASP A 62 1.96 10.08 6.48
N ALA A 63 2.08 8.77 6.71
CA ALA A 63 3.33 8.05 6.59
C ALA A 63 3.97 8.19 5.20
N ALA A 64 3.16 8.16 4.16
CA ALA A 64 3.65 8.28 2.78
C ALA A 64 4.22 9.67 2.48
N LYS A 65 3.67 10.73 3.09
CA LYS A 65 4.23 12.09 2.95
C LYS A 65 5.45 12.34 3.83
N VAL A 66 5.47 11.72 5.00
CA VAL A 66 6.56 11.95 5.98
C VAL A 66 7.82 11.18 5.62
N LEU A 67 7.69 9.99 5.02
CA LEU A 67 8.79 9.07 4.76
C LEU A 67 9.29 9.08 3.30
N ARG A 68 8.66 9.87 2.41
CA ARG A 68 9.03 9.94 0.99
C ARG A 68 9.53 11.31 0.58
N ASP A 69 10.37 11.32 -0.42
CA ASP A 69 10.78 12.55 -1.12
C ASP A 69 9.63 13.05 -2.00
N GLU A 70 9.36 14.34 -1.97
CA GLU A 70 8.20 14.94 -2.66
C GLU A 70 8.32 14.88 -4.19
N ASN A 71 9.54 14.81 -4.74
CA ASN A 71 9.75 14.81 -6.18
C ASN A 71 9.88 13.41 -6.78
N THR A 72 10.62 12.54 -6.12
CA THR A 72 10.91 11.18 -6.61
C THR A 72 9.89 10.17 -6.13
N GLU A 73 9.17 10.48 -5.05
CA GLU A 73 8.30 9.55 -4.33
C GLU A 73 9.02 8.28 -3.85
N ASP A 74 10.35 8.27 -3.83
CA ASP A 74 11.15 7.23 -3.18
C ASP A 74 11.28 7.52 -1.67
N PHE A 75 11.72 6.55 -0.88
CA PHE A 75 12.02 6.80 0.53
C PHE A 75 13.09 7.89 0.68
N ILE A 76 12.90 8.80 1.65
CA ILE A 76 13.95 9.73 2.06
C ILE A 76 15.15 8.98 2.64
N ALA A 77 16.26 9.67 2.87
CA ALA A 77 17.48 9.06 3.41
C ALA A 77 17.21 8.23 4.68
N THR A 78 17.81 7.04 4.76
CA THR A 78 17.55 6.04 5.82
C THR A 78 17.80 6.61 7.22
N ASP A 79 18.85 7.41 7.41
CA ASP A 79 19.16 8.06 8.68
C ASP A 79 18.05 9.03 9.16
N ARG A 80 17.36 9.67 8.22
CA ARG A 80 16.19 10.50 8.54
C ARG A 80 15.01 9.65 8.95
N ILE A 81 14.78 8.49 8.28
CA ILE A 81 13.73 7.54 8.64
C ILE A 81 14.01 6.94 10.03
N GLU A 82 15.25 6.54 10.31
CA GLU A 82 15.71 6.09 11.63
C GLU A 82 15.31 7.07 12.73
N LYS A 83 15.59 8.35 12.49
CA LYS A 83 15.25 9.41 13.44
C LYS A 83 13.75 9.58 13.62
N ILE A 84 12.95 9.56 12.54
CA ILE A 84 11.50 9.74 12.60
C ILE A 84 10.85 8.56 13.32
N LEU A 85 11.14 7.33 12.90
CA LEU A 85 10.57 6.12 13.50
C LEU A 85 11.08 5.93 14.93
N GLY A 86 12.36 6.18 15.16
CA GLY A 86 12.99 6.09 16.49
C GLY A 86 12.37 7.05 17.50
N LEU A 87 12.15 8.32 17.14
CA LEU A 87 11.49 9.29 18.01
C LEU A 87 10.03 8.90 18.32
N ALA A 88 9.35 8.24 17.39
CA ALA A 88 8.00 7.73 17.59
C ALA A 88 7.96 6.41 18.38
N GLY A 89 9.11 5.79 18.68
CA GLY A 89 9.19 4.47 19.32
C GLY A 89 8.75 3.31 18.43
N LEU A 90 8.76 3.52 17.10
CA LEU A 90 8.39 2.52 16.08
C LEU A 90 9.61 1.68 15.70
N ASP A 91 9.85 0.61 16.45
CA ASP A 91 10.89 -0.38 16.15
C ASP A 91 10.31 -1.47 15.23
N PRO A 92 10.80 -1.63 13.97
CA PRO A 92 10.32 -2.64 13.04
C PRO A 92 10.41 -4.09 13.56
N HIS A 93 11.27 -4.35 14.54
CA HIS A 93 11.42 -5.70 15.12
C HIS A 93 10.36 -6.06 16.17
N ARG A 94 9.49 -5.11 16.56
CA ARG A 94 8.35 -5.38 17.44
C ARG A 94 7.14 -5.90 16.65
N GLU A 95 6.17 -6.46 17.38
CA GLU A 95 4.84 -6.67 16.80
C GLU A 95 4.16 -5.34 16.57
N ILE A 96 3.85 -5.03 15.31
CA ILE A 96 3.20 -3.77 14.92
C ILE A 96 1.98 -4.07 14.06
N ILE A 97 0.85 -3.46 14.43
CA ILE A 97 -0.37 -3.45 13.63
C ILE A 97 -0.50 -2.06 13.00
N VAL A 98 -0.44 -2.01 11.68
CA VAL A 98 -0.63 -0.76 10.92
C VAL A 98 -2.09 -0.64 10.50
N TYR A 99 -2.68 0.54 10.66
CA TYR A 99 -4.02 0.80 10.16
C TYR A 99 -4.17 2.22 9.64
N GLY A 100 -5.17 2.42 8.79
CA GLY A 100 -5.57 3.70 8.25
C GLY A 100 -7.09 3.82 8.20
N SER A 101 -7.60 4.48 7.16
CA SER A 101 -9.01 4.37 6.77
C SER A 101 -9.18 3.13 5.90
N ARG A 102 -10.39 2.54 5.90
CA ARG A 102 -10.72 1.32 5.14
C ARG A 102 -10.32 1.46 3.68
N GLY A 103 -9.65 0.44 3.16
CA GLY A 103 -9.28 0.32 1.76
C GLY A 103 -8.26 1.35 1.28
N THR A 104 -7.59 2.08 2.18
CA THR A 104 -6.54 3.00 1.77
C THR A 104 -5.19 2.28 1.71
N TRP A 105 -4.48 2.47 0.62
CA TRP A 105 -3.13 1.93 0.44
C TRP A 105 -2.12 2.41 1.50
N ASN A 106 -2.41 3.49 2.24
CA ASN A 106 -1.51 4.05 3.26
C ASN A 106 -1.16 3.02 4.35
N ALA A 107 -2.13 2.21 4.80
CA ALA A 107 -1.88 1.17 5.80
C ALA A 107 -0.90 0.11 5.28
N TYR A 108 -1.05 -0.28 4.02
CA TYR A 108 -0.14 -1.23 3.37
C TYR A 108 1.22 -0.62 3.06
N PHE A 109 1.26 0.69 2.77
CA PHE A 109 2.54 1.39 2.67
C PHE A 109 3.29 1.38 4.01
N GLY A 110 2.57 1.57 5.13
CA GLY A 110 3.16 1.42 6.47
C GLY A 110 3.65 -0.01 6.75
N LEU A 111 2.86 -1.04 6.39
CA LEU A 111 3.29 -2.45 6.44
C LEU A 111 4.58 -2.66 5.63
N TYR A 112 4.57 -2.23 4.36
CA TYR A 112 5.72 -2.35 3.47
C TYR A 112 6.93 -1.60 4.00
N THR A 113 6.77 -0.38 4.51
CA THR A 113 7.87 0.40 5.13
C THR A 113 8.57 -0.40 6.22
N LEU A 114 7.81 -1.00 7.13
CA LEU A 114 8.40 -1.78 8.20
C LEU A 114 9.06 -3.07 7.68
N GLN A 115 8.45 -3.76 6.73
CA GLN A 115 9.05 -4.94 6.07
C GLN A 115 10.33 -4.57 5.30
N TYR A 116 10.33 -3.42 4.63
CA TYR A 116 11.48 -2.88 3.90
C TYR A 116 12.68 -2.64 4.82
N PHE A 117 12.43 -2.29 6.07
CA PHE A 117 13.44 -2.14 7.11
C PHE A 117 13.54 -3.33 8.08
N GLY A 118 13.24 -4.55 7.61
CA GLY A 118 13.51 -5.81 8.30
C GLY A 118 12.43 -6.29 9.28
N GLY A 119 11.32 -5.59 9.36
CA GLY A 119 10.18 -6.00 10.20
C GLY A 119 9.55 -7.31 9.71
N SER A 120 9.50 -8.33 10.56
CA SER A 120 8.93 -9.64 10.25
C SER A 120 7.59 -9.91 10.96
N ASN A 121 7.29 -9.17 12.02
CA ASN A 121 6.06 -9.32 12.81
C ASN A 121 5.14 -8.10 12.65
N VAL A 122 4.89 -7.72 11.40
CA VAL A 122 4.05 -6.58 11.05
C VAL A 122 2.78 -7.06 10.38
N ARG A 123 1.64 -6.47 10.75
CA ARG A 123 0.31 -6.77 10.23
C ARG A 123 -0.39 -5.50 9.77
N VAL A 124 -1.36 -5.65 8.89
CA VAL A 124 -2.22 -4.54 8.47
C VAL A 124 -3.68 -4.83 8.82
N TYR A 125 -4.34 -3.84 9.39
CA TYR A 125 -5.78 -3.85 9.61
C TYR A 125 -6.47 -3.07 8.48
N HIS A 126 -6.93 -3.81 7.46
CA HIS A 126 -7.44 -3.25 6.20
C HIS A 126 -8.70 -2.41 6.39
N ASP A 127 -9.66 -2.90 7.18
CA ASP A 127 -10.94 -2.21 7.40
C ASP A 127 -10.84 -1.02 8.37
N GLY A 128 -9.71 -0.88 9.03
CA GLY A 128 -9.24 0.33 9.69
C GLY A 128 -10.17 0.91 10.73
N ILE A 129 -10.11 2.25 10.86
CA ILE A 129 -10.84 2.97 11.90
C ILE A 129 -12.37 2.88 11.72
N GLU A 130 -12.86 2.73 10.51
CA GLU A 130 -14.29 2.65 10.23
C GLU A 130 -14.90 1.35 10.78
N ASP A 131 -14.23 0.22 10.60
CA ASP A 131 -14.67 -1.06 11.16
C ASP A 131 -14.53 -1.06 12.69
N TRP A 132 -13.40 -0.57 13.21
CA TRP A 132 -13.16 -0.45 14.64
C TRP A 132 -14.27 0.32 15.35
N THR A 133 -14.67 1.45 14.75
CA THR A 133 -15.71 2.33 15.29
C THR A 133 -17.11 1.71 15.14
N ALA A 134 -17.39 1.08 13.98
CA ALA A 134 -18.67 0.40 13.74
C ALA A 134 -18.88 -0.78 14.70
N ALA A 135 -17.83 -1.45 15.13
CA ALA A 135 -17.87 -2.50 16.15
C ALA A 135 -18.03 -1.95 17.59
N GLY A 136 -18.17 -0.63 17.76
CA GLY A 136 -18.32 0.00 19.08
C GLY A 136 -17.07 -0.04 19.96
N ARG A 137 -15.89 -0.27 19.36
CA ARG A 137 -14.63 -0.37 20.12
C ARG A 137 -14.12 0.99 20.55
N ALA A 138 -13.32 1.03 21.61
CA ALA A 138 -12.82 2.26 22.21
C ALA A 138 -11.92 3.05 21.26
N ILE A 139 -12.23 4.34 21.11
CA ILE A 139 -11.39 5.34 20.45
C ILE A 139 -10.87 6.35 21.47
N SER A 140 -9.74 6.98 21.16
CA SER A 140 -9.13 8.05 21.95
C SER A 140 -9.00 9.32 21.12
N LEU A 141 -9.05 10.46 21.80
CA LEU A 141 -8.67 11.78 21.27
C LEU A 141 -7.31 12.22 21.83
N GLU A 142 -6.79 11.52 22.84
CA GLU A 142 -5.51 11.80 23.48
C GLU A 142 -4.37 11.12 22.72
N ALA A 143 -3.40 11.91 22.27
CA ALA A 143 -2.25 11.38 21.55
C ALA A 143 -1.44 10.40 22.42
N ALA A 144 -1.20 9.21 21.90
CA ALA A 144 -0.34 8.23 22.55
C ALA A 144 1.14 8.44 22.18
N HIS A 145 2.02 8.14 23.10
CA HIS A 145 3.46 8.26 22.92
C HIS A 145 4.15 7.01 23.43
N LEU A 146 5.14 6.52 22.66
CA LEU A 146 6.07 5.49 23.08
C LEU A 146 7.41 6.10 23.47
N PRO A 147 8.17 5.48 24.36
CA PRO A 147 9.56 5.87 24.59
C PRO A 147 10.35 5.84 23.28
N PRO A 148 11.17 6.86 22.99
CA PRO A 148 12.06 6.84 21.83
C PRO A 148 13.03 5.65 21.88
N VAL A 149 13.35 5.12 20.70
CA VAL A 149 14.31 4.03 20.51
C VAL A 149 15.41 4.46 19.53
N ALA A 150 16.63 4.01 19.77
CA ALA A 150 17.72 4.17 18.81
C ALA A 150 17.59 3.07 17.75
N LEU A 151 17.41 3.46 16.50
CA LEU A 151 17.29 2.54 15.37
C LEU A 151 18.54 2.58 14.51
N LYS A 152 18.88 1.42 13.96
CA LYS A 152 19.77 1.28 12.81
C LYS A 152 19.04 0.41 11.80
N LEU A 153 18.58 1.04 10.72
CA LEU A 153 17.75 0.41 9.72
C LEU A 153 18.60 -0.09 8.54
N GLU A 154 18.31 -1.29 8.10
CA GLU A 154 18.92 -1.89 6.91
C GLU A 154 17.83 -2.29 5.93
N ILE A 155 18.08 -2.03 4.63
CA ILE A 155 17.13 -2.38 3.59
C ILE A 155 17.06 -3.89 3.45
N ASN A 156 15.86 -4.44 3.51
CA ASN A 156 15.61 -5.85 3.29
C ASN A 156 15.44 -6.14 1.77
N PRO A 157 16.43 -6.72 1.09
CA PRO A 157 16.37 -6.95 -0.36
C PRO A 157 15.37 -8.04 -0.76
N THR A 158 14.81 -8.75 0.21
CA THR A 158 13.85 -9.83 -0.09
C THR A 158 12.45 -9.32 -0.40
N VAL A 159 12.15 -8.06 -0.05
CA VAL A 159 10.80 -7.46 -0.24
C VAL A 159 10.77 -6.34 -1.27
N THR A 160 11.91 -5.97 -1.83
CA THR A 160 12.01 -4.88 -2.81
C THR A 160 12.92 -5.21 -3.98
N VAL A 161 12.81 -4.44 -5.06
CA VAL A 161 13.72 -4.46 -6.20
C VAL A 161 14.03 -3.03 -6.65
N THR A 162 15.25 -2.80 -7.12
CA THR A 162 15.69 -1.56 -7.76
C THR A 162 15.30 -1.54 -9.24
N THR A 163 15.33 -0.37 -9.89
CA THR A 163 15.12 -0.24 -11.35
C THR A 163 16.10 -1.12 -12.15
N LYS A 164 17.38 -1.16 -11.76
CA LYS A 164 18.39 -2.00 -12.39
C LYS A 164 18.04 -3.49 -12.29
N GLU A 165 17.61 -3.93 -11.13
CA GLU A 165 17.19 -5.32 -10.92
C GLU A 165 15.90 -5.66 -11.67
N MET A 166 14.93 -4.72 -11.75
CA MET A 166 13.73 -4.91 -12.56
C MET A 166 14.08 -5.14 -14.03
N VAL A 167 14.94 -4.29 -14.61
CA VAL A 167 15.38 -4.44 -16.00
C VAL A 167 16.08 -5.78 -16.23
N ALA A 168 16.91 -6.22 -15.29
CA ALA A 168 17.61 -7.51 -15.39
C ALA A 168 16.67 -8.74 -15.33
N ARG A 169 15.44 -8.58 -14.81
CA ARG A 169 14.45 -9.66 -14.63
C ARG A 169 13.40 -9.77 -15.73
N LEU A 170 13.40 -8.86 -16.72
CA LEU A 170 12.34 -8.79 -17.74
C LEU A 170 12.07 -10.09 -18.51
N ASN A 171 13.09 -10.93 -18.69
CA ASN A 171 12.98 -12.17 -19.45
C ASN A 171 13.21 -13.42 -18.58
N ASP A 172 13.18 -13.29 -17.27
CA ASP A 172 13.33 -14.43 -16.37
C ASP A 172 12.00 -15.20 -16.29
N PRO A 173 11.95 -16.49 -16.71
CA PRO A 173 10.73 -17.29 -16.69
C PRO A 173 10.24 -17.60 -15.26
N ASN A 174 11.07 -17.39 -14.24
CA ASN A 174 10.71 -17.58 -12.82
C ASN A 174 10.18 -16.31 -12.17
N VAL A 175 10.11 -15.20 -12.91
CA VAL A 175 9.61 -13.91 -12.45
C VAL A 175 8.30 -13.59 -13.16
N GLN A 176 7.34 -13.06 -12.43
CA GLN A 176 6.11 -12.51 -12.95
C GLN A 176 5.96 -11.07 -12.46
N ILE A 177 5.56 -10.17 -13.34
CA ILE A 177 5.47 -8.75 -13.07
C ILE A 177 4.00 -8.34 -13.10
N VAL A 178 3.53 -7.65 -12.07
CA VAL A 178 2.14 -7.21 -11.94
C VAL A 178 2.10 -5.69 -11.88
N ASP A 179 1.44 -5.09 -12.87
CA ASP A 179 1.11 -3.65 -12.88
C ASP A 179 -0.26 -3.45 -12.23
N VAL A 180 -0.28 -2.76 -11.11
CA VAL A 180 -1.53 -2.54 -10.37
C VAL A 180 -2.12 -1.14 -10.57
N ARG A 181 -1.63 -0.42 -11.60
CA ARG A 181 -2.18 0.86 -12.02
C ARG A 181 -3.48 0.64 -12.80
N THR A 182 -4.17 1.73 -13.07
CA THR A 182 -5.35 1.70 -13.93
C THR A 182 -5.01 1.18 -15.33
N SER A 183 -6.01 0.68 -16.05
CA SER A 183 -5.81 0.24 -17.44
C SER A 183 -5.36 1.39 -18.34
N GLN A 184 -5.80 2.62 -18.07
CA GLN A 184 -5.39 3.83 -18.83
C GLN A 184 -3.91 4.15 -18.59
N GLU A 185 -3.42 4.03 -17.36
CA GLU A 185 -1.98 4.17 -17.06
C GLU A 185 -1.18 3.07 -17.77
N PHE A 186 -1.66 1.82 -17.75
CA PHE A 186 -1.01 0.66 -18.36
C PHE A 186 -0.85 0.79 -19.89
N ILE A 187 -1.90 1.23 -20.61
CA ILE A 187 -1.86 1.41 -22.05
C ILE A 187 -1.23 2.75 -22.48
N GLY A 188 -0.80 3.59 -21.53
CA GLY A 188 -0.11 4.84 -21.81
C GLY A 188 -1.02 6.02 -22.16
N GLU A 189 -2.33 5.93 -21.89
CA GLU A 189 -3.29 7.03 -22.08
C GLU A 189 -3.26 8.03 -20.91
N ASP A 190 -3.09 7.54 -19.66
CA ASP A 190 -2.86 8.40 -18.50
C ASP A 190 -1.35 8.44 -18.18
N ILE A 191 -0.71 9.57 -18.52
CA ILE A 191 0.74 9.75 -18.42
C ILE A 191 1.08 10.49 -17.12
N ARG A 192 1.75 9.80 -16.20
CA ARG A 192 2.15 10.35 -14.89
C ARG A 192 3.67 10.28 -14.64
N ALA A 193 4.48 10.16 -15.70
CA ALA A 193 5.94 10.24 -15.74
C ALA A 193 6.36 10.94 -17.04
N ILE A 194 7.64 10.95 -17.42
CA ILE A 194 8.08 11.51 -18.72
C ILE A 194 7.44 10.76 -19.89
N ARG A 195 7.17 9.46 -19.71
CA ARG A 195 6.43 8.63 -20.67
C ARG A 195 5.35 7.80 -19.99
N GLY A 196 4.29 7.49 -20.73
CA GLY A 196 3.29 6.48 -20.43
C GLY A 196 3.70 5.11 -20.95
N GLY A 197 2.87 4.10 -20.66
CA GLY A 197 3.08 2.71 -21.04
C GLY A 197 3.31 1.81 -19.82
N HIS A 198 3.93 0.63 -20.04
CA HIS A 198 4.16 -0.36 -18.98
C HIS A 198 5.44 -1.15 -19.18
N ILE A 199 5.88 -1.83 -18.13
CA ILE A 199 7.04 -2.72 -18.14
C ILE A 199 6.72 -3.95 -19.00
N PRO A 200 7.59 -4.35 -19.96
CA PRO A 200 7.37 -5.51 -20.82
C PRO A 200 7.09 -6.78 -20.01
N GLY A 201 6.09 -7.56 -20.46
CA GLY A 201 5.68 -8.80 -19.79
C GLY A 201 4.80 -8.61 -18.55
N ALA A 202 4.53 -7.38 -18.13
CA ALA A 202 3.66 -7.12 -16.98
C ALA A 202 2.20 -7.50 -17.27
N ILE A 203 1.54 -8.05 -16.26
CA ILE A 203 0.11 -8.36 -16.23
C ILE A 203 -0.58 -7.21 -15.51
N ASN A 204 -1.56 -6.55 -16.16
CA ASN A 204 -2.32 -5.48 -15.49
C ASN A 204 -3.47 -6.06 -14.66
N ILE A 205 -3.43 -5.79 -13.36
CA ILE A 205 -4.50 -6.08 -12.40
C ILE A 205 -4.60 -4.86 -11.47
N PRO A 206 -5.48 -3.89 -11.75
CA PRO A 206 -5.64 -2.69 -10.94
C PRO A 206 -5.91 -3.03 -9.47
N TYR A 207 -5.25 -2.31 -8.55
CA TYR A 207 -5.30 -2.63 -7.12
C TYR A 207 -6.73 -2.52 -6.53
N GLU A 208 -7.56 -1.66 -7.09
CA GLU A 208 -8.97 -1.52 -6.71
C GLU A 208 -9.77 -2.81 -6.94
N GLN A 209 -9.28 -3.71 -7.81
CA GLN A 209 -9.90 -5.03 -8.01
C GLN A 209 -9.81 -5.93 -6.78
N ASN A 210 -8.98 -5.61 -5.80
CA ASN A 210 -8.97 -6.29 -4.50
C ASN A 210 -10.26 -6.05 -3.72
N TRP A 211 -10.99 -4.96 -3.96
CA TRP A 211 -12.14 -4.53 -3.17
C TRP A 211 -13.45 -5.16 -3.66
N ILE A 212 -14.40 -5.25 -2.75
CA ILE A 212 -15.77 -5.73 -3.05
C ILE A 212 -16.37 -4.91 -4.20
N ASP A 213 -16.20 -3.58 -4.15
CA ASP A 213 -16.66 -2.65 -5.18
C ASP A 213 -15.53 -1.68 -5.58
N PRO A 214 -14.82 -1.98 -6.69
CA PRO A 214 -13.74 -1.14 -7.20
C PRO A 214 -14.16 0.30 -7.54
N GLU A 215 -15.45 0.53 -7.80
CA GLU A 215 -15.99 1.84 -8.17
C GLU A 215 -16.28 2.73 -6.96
N THR A 216 -16.08 2.25 -5.75
CA THR A 216 -16.40 3.01 -4.52
C THR A 216 -15.77 4.38 -4.48
N PRO A 217 -14.48 4.60 -4.82
CA PRO A 217 -13.90 5.95 -4.85
C PRO A 217 -14.60 6.89 -5.82
N ALA A 218 -14.96 6.41 -7.00
CA ALA A 218 -15.70 7.19 -7.99
C ALA A 218 -17.13 7.50 -7.52
N LYS A 219 -17.79 6.55 -6.87
CA LYS A 219 -19.12 6.74 -6.25
C LYS A 219 -19.08 7.76 -5.13
N LEU A 220 -18.05 7.73 -4.27
CA LEU A 220 -17.84 8.74 -3.23
C LEU A 220 -17.64 10.14 -3.84
N ALA A 221 -16.78 10.27 -4.84
CA ALA A 221 -16.52 11.55 -5.52
C ALA A 221 -17.77 12.14 -6.17
N ARG A 222 -18.65 11.27 -6.71
CA ARG A 222 -19.94 11.67 -7.31
C ARG A 222 -21.08 11.79 -6.30
N LYS A 223 -20.82 11.61 -5.01
CA LYS A 223 -21.81 11.60 -3.91
C LYS A 223 -22.93 10.55 -4.10
N GLN A 224 -22.62 9.45 -4.75
CA GLN A 224 -23.51 8.29 -4.95
C GLN A 224 -23.51 7.32 -3.77
N THR A 225 -22.49 7.41 -2.91
CA THR A 225 -22.43 6.76 -1.59
C THR A 225 -21.82 7.71 -0.58
N THR A 226 -22.03 7.45 0.70
CA THR A 226 -21.50 8.26 1.82
C THR A 226 -20.47 7.52 2.66
N ASN A 227 -20.23 6.23 2.36
CA ASN A 227 -19.29 5.40 3.10
C ASN A 227 -18.38 4.61 2.16
N ASN A 228 -17.26 4.16 2.71
CA ASN A 228 -16.23 3.39 1.99
C ASN A 228 -16.36 1.87 2.18
N GLY A 229 -17.53 1.35 2.57
CA GLY A 229 -17.75 -0.08 2.81
C GLY A 229 -17.41 -0.98 1.62
N GLY A 230 -17.62 -0.49 0.40
CA GLY A 230 -17.24 -1.22 -0.82
C GLY A 230 -15.73 -1.39 -1.02
N MET A 231 -14.90 -0.67 -0.26
CA MET A 231 -13.44 -0.79 -0.30
C MET A 231 -12.90 -1.88 0.64
N SER A 232 -13.75 -2.63 1.37
CA SER A 232 -13.33 -3.86 2.06
C SER A 232 -12.85 -4.90 1.04
N LEU A 233 -11.91 -5.75 1.45
CA LEU A 233 -11.38 -6.79 0.57
C LEU A 233 -12.45 -7.79 0.15
N LYS A 234 -12.35 -8.25 -1.08
CA LYS A 234 -13.12 -9.41 -1.55
C LYS A 234 -12.86 -10.64 -0.68
N PRO A 235 -13.81 -11.59 -0.61
CA PRO A 235 -13.58 -12.89 0.00
C PRO A 235 -12.34 -13.57 -0.60
N ALA A 236 -11.63 -14.37 0.22
CA ALA A 236 -10.37 -15.01 -0.18
C ALA A 236 -10.49 -15.82 -1.49
N GLU A 237 -11.62 -16.51 -1.72
CA GLU A 237 -11.83 -17.28 -2.95
C GLU A 237 -11.98 -16.39 -4.19
N ASP A 238 -12.53 -15.19 -4.05
CA ASP A 238 -12.63 -14.22 -5.15
C ASP A 238 -11.26 -13.62 -5.48
N LEU A 239 -10.46 -13.33 -4.44
CA LEU A 239 -9.07 -12.90 -4.60
C LEU A 239 -8.21 -13.99 -5.26
N LYS A 240 -8.35 -15.26 -4.86
CA LYS A 240 -7.67 -16.38 -5.54
C LYS A 240 -8.05 -16.47 -7.01
N ARG A 241 -9.32 -16.25 -7.36
CA ARG A 241 -9.77 -16.20 -8.76
C ARG A 241 -9.16 -15.00 -9.51
N LEU A 242 -9.11 -13.83 -8.90
CA LEU A 242 -8.51 -12.63 -9.47
C LEU A 242 -7.04 -12.86 -9.85
N TYR A 243 -6.30 -13.53 -8.99
CA TYR A 243 -4.88 -13.80 -9.17
C TYR A 243 -4.55 -15.18 -9.75
N SER A 244 -5.57 -15.92 -10.27
CA SER A 244 -5.40 -17.30 -10.77
C SER A 244 -4.42 -17.46 -11.94
N ARG A 245 -4.07 -16.35 -12.62
CA ARG A 245 -3.05 -16.33 -13.68
C ARG A 245 -1.62 -16.28 -13.16
N LEU A 246 -1.43 -16.02 -11.87
CA LEU A 246 -0.13 -15.95 -11.22
C LEU A 246 0.21 -17.29 -10.55
N ASP A 247 1.48 -17.63 -10.54
CA ASP A 247 2.03 -18.81 -9.87
C ASP A 247 2.59 -18.39 -8.48
N PRO A 248 2.01 -18.86 -7.37
CA PRO A 248 2.47 -18.50 -6.03
C PRO A 248 3.91 -18.90 -5.70
N SER A 249 4.50 -19.84 -6.46
CA SER A 249 5.87 -20.31 -6.27
C SER A 249 6.93 -19.44 -6.94
N LYS A 250 6.52 -18.55 -7.86
CA LYS A 250 7.43 -17.67 -8.59
C LYS A 250 7.69 -16.37 -7.84
N GLU A 251 8.83 -15.73 -8.15
CA GLU A 251 9.04 -14.34 -7.72
C GLU A 251 7.99 -13.45 -8.37
N THR A 252 7.22 -12.74 -7.55
CA THR A 252 6.17 -11.82 -8.01
C THR A 252 6.59 -10.40 -7.69
N ILE A 253 6.86 -9.59 -8.72
CA ILE A 253 7.20 -8.19 -8.56
C ILE A 253 5.97 -7.34 -8.87
N VAL A 254 5.53 -6.58 -7.87
CA VAL A 254 4.35 -5.71 -7.99
C VAL A 254 4.81 -4.26 -8.10
N TYR A 255 4.27 -3.51 -9.05
CA TYR A 255 4.55 -2.09 -9.18
C TYR A 255 3.29 -1.27 -9.48
N CYS A 256 3.33 0.02 -9.14
CA CYS A 256 2.28 0.96 -9.49
C CYS A 256 2.88 2.25 -10.08
N GLN A 257 2.47 3.43 -9.63
CA GLN A 257 3.10 4.69 -10.00
C GLN A 257 4.38 4.95 -9.18
N SER A 258 4.32 4.70 -7.85
CA SER A 258 5.39 5.06 -6.89
C SER A 258 5.38 4.16 -5.63
N GLY A 259 5.13 2.86 -5.76
CA GLY A 259 5.24 1.88 -4.67
C GLY A 259 4.05 1.79 -3.71
N ALA A 260 3.21 2.82 -3.62
CA ALA A 260 2.17 2.90 -2.61
C ALA A 260 0.98 1.94 -2.87
N ARG A 261 0.35 1.99 -4.05
CA ARG A 261 -0.75 1.08 -4.43
C ARG A 261 -0.28 -0.37 -4.54
N SER A 262 0.96 -0.58 -4.98
CA SER A 262 1.56 -1.92 -5.10
C SER A 262 1.81 -2.58 -3.75
N SER A 263 2.02 -1.83 -2.68
CA SER A 263 2.15 -2.40 -1.34
C SER A 263 0.85 -3.06 -0.87
N GLU A 264 -0.33 -2.56 -1.26
CA GLU A 264 -1.61 -3.22 -0.96
C GLU A 264 -1.70 -4.58 -1.66
N THR A 265 -1.48 -4.61 -2.97
CA THR A 265 -1.52 -5.89 -3.72
C THR A 265 -0.45 -6.86 -3.21
N ALA A 266 0.75 -6.38 -2.86
CA ALA A 266 1.78 -7.24 -2.27
C ALA A 266 1.31 -7.88 -0.95
N GLY A 267 0.68 -7.11 -0.06
CA GLY A 267 0.09 -7.62 1.18
C GLY A 267 -1.04 -8.64 0.93
N VAL A 268 -1.88 -8.40 -0.07
CA VAL A 268 -2.94 -9.36 -0.48
C VAL A 268 -2.33 -10.65 -1.03
N LEU A 269 -1.31 -10.58 -1.88
CA LEU A 269 -0.64 -11.77 -2.41
C LEU A 269 0.06 -12.56 -1.29
N GLN A 270 0.73 -11.90 -0.35
CA GLN A 270 1.29 -12.55 0.85
C GLN A 270 0.20 -13.27 1.65
N GLN A 271 -0.96 -12.64 1.86
CA GLN A 271 -2.11 -13.24 2.54
C GLN A 271 -2.65 -14.47 1.80
N LEU A 272 -2.56 -14.50 0.47
CA LEU A 272 -2.97 -15.62 -0.37
C LEU A 272 -1.92 -16.75 -0.46
N GLY A 273 -0.76 -16.61 0.21
CA GLY A 273 0.28 -17.61 0.29
C GLY A 273 1.39 -17.51 -0.76
N PHE A 274 1.49 -16.39 -1.47
CA PHE A 274 2.66 -16.08 -2.29
C PHE A 274 3.87 -15.85 -1.40
N THR A 275 4.94 -16.62 -1.57
CA THR A 275 6.09 -16.64 -0.64
C THR A 275 7.22 -15.70 -1.05
N ASN A 276 7.26 -15.26 -2.29
CA ASN A 276 8.32 -14.39 -2.83
C ASN A 276 7.70 -13.18 -3.55
N VAL A 277 7.13 -12.26 -2.76
CA VAL A 277 6.51 -11.04 -3.27
C VAL A 277 7.40 -9.85 -2.98
N LYS A 278 7.70 -9.09 -4.02
CA LYS A 278 8.51 -7.87 -3.94
C LYS A 278 7.74 -6.67 -4.48
N VAL A 279 7.92 -5.54 -3.84
CA VAL A 279 7.45 -4.26 -4.34
C VAL A 279 8.60 -3.60 -5.11
N TYR A 280 8.36 -3.22 -6.35
CA TYR A 280 9.23 -2.29 -7.04
C TYR A 280 8.87 -0.88 -6.58
N ASP A 281 9.63 -0.35 -5.63
CA ASP A 281 9.27 0.88 -4.91
C ASP A 281 9.23 2.10 -5.81
N SER A 282 10.30 2.37 -6.58
CA SER A 282 10.33 3.49 -7.55
C SER A 282 9.29 3.35 -8.67
N SER A 283 8.77 2.16 -8.88
CA SER A 283 7.61 1.86 -9.75
C SER A 283 7.72 2.49 -11.14
N TRP A 284 6.57 2.88 -11.72
CA TRP A 284 6.56 3.50 -13.04
C TRP A 284 7.22 4.89 -13.05
N LEU A 285 7.15 5.64 -11.94
CA LEU A 285 7.80 6.95 -11.86
C LEU A 285 9.32 6.81 -12.10
N GLY A 286 9.98 5.89 -11.42
CA GLY A 286 11.39 5.61 -11.64
C GLY A 286 11.66 4.95 -13.00
N TYR A 287 10.89 3.91 -13.36
CA TYR A 287 11.06 3.17 -14.60
C TYR A 287 10.76 4.00 -15.85
N GLY A 288 9.64 4.72 -15.85
CA GLY A 288 9.22 5.57 -16.97
C GLY A 288 10.17 6.73 -17.23
N ASN A 289 10.89 7.19 -16.21
CA ASN A 289 11.91 8.22 -16.32
C ASN A 289 13.30 7.67 -16.72
N THR A 290 13.49 6.33 -16.71
CA THR A 290 14.68 5.63 -17.21
C THR A 290 14.47 5.33 -18.70
N LEU A 291 14.83 6.30 -19.58
CA LEU A 291 14.44 6.29 -20.99
C LEU A 291 15.05 5.15 -21.81
N ASP A 292 16.19 4.59 -21.40
CA ASP A 292 16.85 3.45 -21.99
C ASP A 292 16.27 2.08 -21.53
N ALA A 293 15.41 2.07 -20.52
CA ALA A 293 14.69 0.86 -20.10
C ALA A 293 13.58 0.52 -21.12
N PRO A 294 13.45 -0.77 -21.54
CA PRO A 294 12.39 -1.19 -22.47
C PRO A 294 11.00 -0.95 -21.91
N ALA A 295 10.07 -0.47 -22.76
CA ALA A 295 8.68 -0.27 -22.35
C ALA A 295 7.73 -0.55 -23.53
N ASN A 296 6.51 -1.01 -23.20
CA ASN A 296 5.43 -1.23 -24.14
C ASN A 296 4.41 -0.08 -24.07
N ASN A 297 3.66 0.14 -25.17
CA ASN A 297 2.64 1.18 -25.30
C ASN A 297 3.16 2.58 -24.94
N VAL A 298 4.37 2.89 -25.40
CA VAL A 298 5.05 4.14 -25.07
C VAL A 298 4.33 5.34 -25.70
N THR A 299 3.94 6.29 -24.84
CA THR A 299 3.49 7.62 -25.19
C THR A 299 4.33 8.63 -24.44
N PHE A 300 4.56 9.83 -24.99
CA PHE A 300 5.36 10.84 -24.29
C PHE A 300 4.49 11.98 -23.79
N PHE A 301 4.82 12.49 -22.61
CA PHE A 301 4.16 13.62 -22.02
C PHE A 301 4.43 14.90 -22.83
N ASN A 302 3.38 15.51 -23.36
CA ASN A 302 3.49 16.75 -24.13
C ASN A 302 3.40 17.97 -23.21
N VAL A 303 4.55 18.47 -22.76
CA VAL A 303 4.65 19.63 -21.87
C VAL A 303 4.01 20.89 -22.47
N GLY A 304 4.18 21.11 -23.79
CA GLY A 304 3.59 22.27 -24.47
C GLY A 304 2.06 22.26 -24.43
N LEU A 305 1.47 21.10 -24.73
CA LEU A 305 0.01 20.92 -24.64
C LEU A 305 -0.49 21.06 -23.20
N PHE A 306 0.26 20.50 -22.24
CA PHE A 306 -0.09 20.62 -20.82
C PHE A 306 -0.10 22.07 -20.36
N ASN A 307 0.94 22.85 -20.65
CA ASN A 307 1.03 24.26 -20.30
C ASN A 307 -0.10 25.09 -20.96
N SER A 308 -0.43 24.81 -22.21
CA SER A 308 -1.55 25.47 -22.88
C SER A 308 -2.88 25.20 -22.19
N ARG A 309 -3.14 23.96 -21.79
CA ARG A 309 -4.36 23.59 -21.05
C ARG A 309 -4.39 24.22 -19.66
N LEU A 310 -3.25 24.26 -18.98
CA LEU A 310 -3.13 24.88 -17.66
C LEU A 310 -3.45 26.38 -17.72
N SER A 311 -2.89 27.09 -18.72
CA SER A 311 -3.19 28.52 -18.94
C SER A 311 -4.68 28.74 -19.22
N ALA A 312 -5.30 27.94 -20.09
CA ALA A 312 -6.72 28.06 -20.40
C ALA A 312 -7.62 27.80 -19.17
N LEU A 313 -7.24 26.84 -18.29
CA LEU A 313 -7.95 26.61 -17.03
C LEU A 313 -7.77 27.78 -16.06
N GLN A 314 -6.58 28.34 -15.95
CA GLN A 314 -6.32 29.54 -15.14
C GLN A 314 -7.16 30.72 -15.58
N ASP A 315 -7.23 30.99 -16.89
CA ASP A 315 -8.06 32.04 -17.45
C ASP A 315 -9.56 31.81 -17.13
N ARG A 316 -10.00 30.55 -17.21
CA ARG A 316 -11.39 30.19 -16.86
C ARG A 316 -11.69 30.40 -15.37
N VAL A 317 -10.75 30.06 -14.49
CA VAL A 317 -10.87 30.30 -13.04
C VAL A 317 -10.97 31.79 -12.77
N ASN A 318 -10.07 32.61 -13.32
CA ASN A 318 -10.07 34.06 -13.16
C ASN A 318 -11.40 34.67 -13.66
N GLN A 319 -11.93 34.19 -14.78
CA GLN A 319 -13.23 34.61 -15.29
C GLN A 319 -14.38 34.28 -14.33
N LEU A 320 -14.41 33.02 -13.81
CA LEU A 320 -15.45 32.59 -12.86
C LEU A 320 -15.39 33.34 -11.53
N GLU A 321 -14.22 33.69 -11.06
CA GLU A 321 -14.03 34.51 -9.84
C GLU A 321 -14.60 35.90 -10.04
N LYS A 322 -14.36 36.51 -11.25
CA LYS A 322 -14.94 37.81 -11.61
C LYS A 322 -16.47 37.73 -11.67
N GLU A 323 -17.03 36.74 -12.39
CA GLU A 323 -18.48 36.52 -12.49
C GLU A 323 -19.11 36.32 -11.10
N LEU A 324 -18.45 35.59 -10.21
CA LEU A 324 -18.91 35.38 -8.85
C LEU A 324 -18.89 36.67 -7.99
N ALA A 325 -17.86 37.49 -8.15
CA ALA A 325 -17.76 38.77 -7.45
C ALA A 325 -18.86 39.74 -7.92
N GLU A 326 -19.12 39.82 -9.23
CA GLU A 326 -20.21 40.62 -9.83
C GLU A 326 -21.59 40.15 -9.34
N ALA A 327 -21.85 38.83 -9.31
CA ALA A 327 -23.09 38.26 -8.81
C ALA A 327 -23.32 38.53 -7.33
N ARG A 328 -22.25 38.47 -6.52
CA ARG A 328 -22.31 38.82 -5.08
C ARG A 328 -22.61 40.31 -4.86
N ALA A 329 -21.98 41.20 -5.64
CA ALA A 329 -22.23 42.63 -5.54
C ALA A 329 -23.68 42.97 -5.90
N GLN A 330 -24.25 42.36 -6.93
CA GLN A 330 -25.65 42.53 -7.36
C GLN A 330 -26.65 42.05 -6.26
N LYS A 331 -26.28 40.94 -5.53
CA LYS A 331 -27.13 40.41 -4.47
C LYS A 331 -27.11 41.25 -3.22
N SER A 332 -26.02 41.97 -2.95
CA SER A 332 -25.92 42.89 -1.80
C SER A 332 -26.58 44.27 -2.03
N GLN A 333 -27.00 44.58 -3.26
CA GLN A 333 -27.72 45.82 -3.62
C GLN A 333 -29.25 45.64 -3.63
N LYS A 334 -29.72 44.42 -3.47
CA LYS A 334 -31.15 44.09 -3.32
C LYS A 334 -31.47 43.79 -1.86
#